data_31276c2592d8b4607e8d2db42ee28c47
#
_entry.id   31276c2592d8b4607e8d2db42ee28c47
#
_cell.length_a   1.000
_cell.length_b   1.000
_cell.length_c   1.000
_cell.angle_alpha   90.00
_cell.angle_beta   90.00
_cell.angle_gamma   90.00
#
_symmetry.space_group_name_H-M   'P 1'
#
loop_
_entity.id
_entity.type
_entity.pdbx_description
1 polymer ?
#
loop_
_entity_poly.entity_id
_entity_poly.type
_entity_poly.pdbx_seq_one_letter_code
_entity_poly.pdbx_strand_id
1 'polypeptide(L)'
;MDRTLRLDLPLLLPDTPDAHGACAQRLAESLETREGVSSAHLRSTESGGGMELCIHYDPALLSLERVREVAKAFGAEITSQFGHLVWQVEGIPDQRRARAVSAQLRSLPGVVEAEANAKGPLRIEFDRRQTDENTLRNALQNMRLSLVQDESGPHEPTGEAHDHEHGGIFGAQTELFFVALCGALLLIGWLLPKFVATPPWAPLFV
;
A
#
# COMPACT_ATOMS: atom_id res chain seq x y z
N MET A 1 11.98 26.28 -24.41
CA MET A 1 10.91 26.67 -23.44
C MET A 1 10.58 25.43 -22.63
N ASP A 2 10.88 25.47 -21.36
CA ASP A 2 10.59 24.35 -20.46
C ASP A 2 9.09 24.11 -20.35
N ARG A 3 8.71 22.84 -20.31
CA ARG A 3 7.34 22.39 -20.04
C ARG A 3 7.28 21.80 -18.64
N THR A 4 6.11 21.88 -18.05
CA THR A 4 5.85 21.30 -16.73
C THR A 4 4.90 20.12 -16.86
N LEU A 5 5.31 18.97 -16.30
CA LEU A 5 4.47 17.80 -16.10
C LEU A 5 4.14 17.70 -14.61
N ARG A 6 2.86 17.47 -14.30
CA ARG A 6 2.40 17.19 -12.92
C ARG A 6 1.92 15.75 -12.85
N LEU A 7 2.38 15.03 -11.85
CA LEU A 7 2.00 13.64 -11.58
C LEU A 7 1.59 13.50 -10.14
N ASP A 8 0.48 12.83 -9.90
CA ASP A 8 0.03 12.49 -8.55
C ASP A 8 1.05 11.55 -7.89
N LEU A 9 1.55 11.92 -6.72
CA LEU A 9 2.57 11.16 -6.02
C LEU A 9 2.14 9.72 -5.67
N PRO A 10 0.90 9.45 -5.23
CA PRO A 10 0.43 8.08 -4.96
C PRO A 10 0.46 7.15 -6.18
N LEU A 11 0.44 7.68 -7.40
CA LEU A 11 0.60 6.87 -8.63
C LEU A 11 2.05 6.44 -8.88
N LEU A 12 3.01 7.14 -8.29
CA LEU A 12 4.43 6.86 -8.42
C LEU A 12 4.98 6.08 -7.23
N LEU A 13 4.46 6.36 -6.05
CA LEU A 13 4.85 5.77 -4.76
C LEU A 13 3.59 5.28 -4.00
N PRO A 14 2.96 4.18 -4.43
CA PRO A 14 1.69 3.72 -3.86
C PRO A 14 1.78 3.32 -2.39
N ASP A 15 2.94 2.82 -1.95
CA ASP A 15 3.15 2.34 -0.58
C ASP A 15 3.61 3.43 0.39
N THR A 16 3.68 4.69 -0.07
CA THR A 16 4.14 5.81 0.75
C THR A 16 2.94 6.53 1.35
N PRO A 17 2.62 6.33 2.64
CA PRO A 17 1.46 6.95 3.28
C PRO A 17 1.60 8.47 3.42
N ASP A 18 2.82 8.99 3.34
CA ASP A 18 3.15 10.40 3.47
C ASP A 18 3.89 10.94 2.27
N ALA A 19 3.31 11.96 1.72
CA ALA A 19 3.89 12.73 0.62
C ALA A 19 5.12 13.58 1.00
N HIS A 20 5.44 13.68 2.28
CA HIS A 20 6.59 14.44 2.80
C HIS A 20 7.77 13.55 3.19
N GLY A 21 7.67 12.23 2.97
CA GLY A 21 8.73 11.28 3.32
C GLY A 21 10.00 11.44 2.49
N ALA A 22 11.11 10.91 3.00
CA ALA A 22 12.40 10.93 2.34
C ALA A 22 12.37 10.27 0.94
N CYS A 23 11.50 9.30 0.72
CA CYS A 23 11.34 8.64 -0.58
C CYS A 23 10.77 9.56 -1.66
N ALA A 24 9.80 10.42 -1.32
CA ALA A 24 9.26 11.39 -2.26
C ALA A 24 10.32 12.42 -2.67
N GLN A 25 11.13 12.86 -1.73
CA GLN A 25 12.23 13.78 -2.01
C GLN A 25 13.31 13.12 -2.88
N ARG A 26 13.68 11.87 -2.59
CA ARG A 26 14.62 11.08 -3.41
C ARG A 26 14.13 10.90 -4.84
N LEU A 27 12.83 10.70 -5.05
CA LEU A 27 12.25 10.62 -6.38
C LEU A 27 12.47 11.93 -7.16
N ALA A 28 12.23 13.08 -6.53
CA ALA A 28 12.47 14.37 -7.13
C ALA A 28 13.96 14.57 -7.46
N GLU A 29 14.86 14.32 -6.50
CA GLU A 29 16.31 14.41 -6.67
C GLU A 29 16.83 13.47 -7.78
N SER A 30 16.33 12.23 -7.85
CA SER A 30 16.71 11.28 -8.90
C SER A 30 16.30 11.76 -10.30
N LEU A 31 15.15 12.40 -10.40
CA LEU A 31 14.69 12.99 -11.66
C LEU A 31 15.54 14.19 -12.10
N GLU A 32 16.00 15.02 -11.17
CA GLU A 32 16.86 16.17 -11.46
C GLU A 32 18.23 15.76 -12.01
N THR A 33 18.69 14.53 -11.72
CA THR A 33 19.95 14.01 -12.31
C THR A 33 19.81 13.66 -13.80
N ARG A 34 18.58 13.64 -14.33
CA ARG A 34 18.32 13.21 -15.70
C ARG A 34 18.53 14.35 -16.68
N GLU A 35 19.31 14.07 -17.74
CA GLU A 35 19.49 15.03 -18.83
C GLU A 35 18.14 15.41 -19.45
N GLY A 36 17.89 16.70 -19.59
CA GLY A 36 16.65 17.26 -20.10
C GLY A 36 15.59 17.56 -19.02
N VAL A 37 15.84 17.22 -17.75
CA VAL A 37 15.05 17.69 -16.61
C VAL A 37 15.73 18.93 -16.01
N SER A 38 15.02 20.05 -15.95
CA SER A 38 15.54 21.30 -15.40
C SER A 38 15.36 21.38 -13.88
N SER A 39 14.25 20.86 -13.36
CA SER A 39 13.98 20.74 -11.92
C SER A 39 12.81 19.79 -11.66
N ALA A 40 12.81 19.19 -10.48
CA ALA A 40 11.68 18.39 -9.98
C ALA A 40 11.42 18.73 -8.51
N HIS A 41 10.18 18.99 -8.15
CA HIS A 41 9.83 19.33 -6.77
C HIS A 41 8.42 18.86 -6.41
N LEU A 42 8.20 18.70 -5.11
CA LEU A 42 6.91 18.33 -4.55
C LEU A 42 6.06 19.56 -4.30
N ARG A 43 4.77 19.46 -4.60
CA ARG A 43 3.79 20.51 -4.37
C ARG A 43 2.51 19.92 -3.78
N SER A 44 1.91 20.62 -2.81
CA SER A 44 0.57 20.27 -2.35
C SER A 44 -0.46 20.61 -3.42
N THR A 45 -1.44 19.71 -3.63
CA THR A 45 -2.56 19.92 -4.54
C THR A 45 -3.45 21.05 -4.03
N GLU A 46 -3.93 21.92 -4.90
CA GLU A 46 -4.78 23.06 -4.54
C GLU A 46 -6.11 22.63 -3.88
N SER A 47 -6.56 21.40 -4.12
CA SER A 47 -7.73 20.77 -3.49
C SER A 47 -7.51 20.28 -2.06
N GLY A 48 -6.29 20.43 -1.50
CA GLY A 48 -6.00 20.18 -0.08
C GLY A 48 -5.88 18.72 0.35
N GLY A 49 -5.83 17.75 -0.56
CA GLY A 49 -5.87 16.33 -0.20
C GLY A 49 -4.72 15.46 -0.74
N GLY A 50 -3.75 16.03 -1.46
CA GLY A 50 -2.69 15.22 -2.07
C GLY A 50 -1.41 16.00 -2.34
N MET A 51 -0.39 15.25 -2.75
CA MET A 51 0.88 15.81 -3.24
C MET A 51 1.08 15.44 -4.70
N GLU A 52 1.59 16.40 -5.44
CA GLU A 52 1.98 16.25 -6.84
C GLU A 52 3.49 16.40 -6.97
N LEU A 53 4.07 15.62 -7.87
CA LEU A 53 5.42 15.79 -8.36
C LEU A 53 5.37 16.68 -9.60
N CYS A 54 5.95 17.87 -9.52
CA CYS A 54 6.09 18.81 -10.61
C CYS A 54 7.48 18.63 -11.25
N ILE A 55 7.51 18.29 -12.55
CA ILE A 55 8.73 18.06 -13.30
C ILE A 55 8.82 19.10 -14.40
N HIS A 56 9.87 19.93 -14.39
CA HIS A 56 10.20 20.87 -15.43
C HIS A 56 11.23 20.24 -16.38
N TYR A 57 10.92 20.18 -17.68
CA TYR A 57 11.77 19.50 -18.66
C TYR A 57 11.82 20.23 -19.98
N ASP A 58 12.92 20.03 -20.72
CA ASP A 58 13.08 20.52 -22.10
C ASP A 58 12.45 19.53 -23.10
N PRO A 59 11.38 19.91 -23.80
CA PRO A 59 10.72 19.05 -24.77
C PRO A 59 11.58 18.76 -26.02
N ALA A 60 12.68 19.48 -26.23
CA ALA A 60 13.63 19.18 -27.30
C ALA A 60 14.54 18.00 -26.97
N LEU A 61 14.77 17.73 -25.67
CA LEU A 61 15.61 16.63 -25.17
C LEU A 61 14.79 15.43 -24.70
N LEU A 62 13.63 15.67 -24.09
CA LEU A 62 12.77 14.63 -23.54
C LEU A 62 11.32 14.78 -23.99
N SER A 63 10.71 13.72 -24.55
CA SER A 63 9.28 13.70 -24.81
C SER A 63 8.47 13.56 -23.51
N LEU A 64 7.22 14.01 -23.49
CA LEU A 64 6.32 13.88 -22.38
C LEU A 64 6.17 12.43 -21.89
N GLU A 65 6.06 11.50 -22.86
CA GLU A 65 5.95 10.07 -22.56
C GLU A 65 7.21 9.55 -21.87
N ARG A 66 8.38 9.98 -22.35
CA ARG A 66 9.65 9.57 -21.77
C ARG A 66 9.83 10.08 -20.34
N VAL A 67 9.44 11.31 -20.05
CA VAL A 67 9.43 11.85 -18.67
C VAL A 67 8.54 11.02 -17.76
N ARG A 68 7.34 10.63 -18.22
CA ARG A 68 6.42 9.77 -17.48
C ARG A 68 7.01 8.38 -17.21
N GLU A 69 7.59 7.74 -18.22
CA GLU A 69 8.23 6.43 -18.08
C GLU A 69 9.36 6.47 -17.06
N VAL A 70 10.22 7.47 -17.14
CA VAL A 70 11.35 7.66 -16.22
C VAL A 70 10.86 7.88 -14.79
N ALA A 71 9.84 8.73 -14.60
CA ALA A 71 9.26 8.97 -13.28
C ALA A 71 8.66 7.69 -12.67
N LYS A 72 7.95 6.89 -13.48
CA LYS A 72 7.41 5.59 -13.04
C LYS A 72 8.52 4.59 -12.73
N ALA A 73 9.56 4.52 -13.53
CA ALA A 73 10.67 3.61 -13.30
C ALA A 73 11.41 3.93 -11.99
N PHE A 74 11.71 5.20 -11.73
CA PHE A 74 12.33 5.62 -10.46
C PHE A 74 11.38 5.39 -9.28
N GLY A 75 10.07 5.67 -9.42
CA GLY A 75 9.09 5.37 -8.37
C GLY A 75 9.06 3.88 -8.03
N ALA A 76 9.03 3.00 -9.03
CA ALA A 76 9.07 1.56 -8.83
C ALA A 76 10.38 1.09 -8.18
N GLU A 77 11.53 1.65 -8.57
CA GLU A 77 12.83 1.36 -7.96
C GLU A 77 12.84 1.76 -6.48
N ILE A 78 12.39 2.96 -6.15
CA ILE A 78 12.31 3.46 -4.78
C ILE A 78 11.36 2.58 -3.95
N THR A 79 10.17 2.26 -4.44
CA THR A 79 9.20 1.40 -3.75
C THR A 79 9.75 0.00 -3.50
N SER A 80 10.52 -0.55 -4.44
CA SER A 80 11.15 -1.87 -4.26
C SER A 80 12.26 -1.86 -3.23
N GLN A 81 13.00 -0.77 -3.12
CA GLN A 81 14.14 -0.64 -2.21
C GLN A 81 13.73 -0.24 -0.79
N PHE A 82 12.78 0.67 -0.65
CA PHE A 82 12.40 1.24 0.64
C PHE A 82 11.05 0.71 1.10
N GLY A 83 10.96 0.39 2.38
CA GLY A 83 9.72 0.04 3.07
C GLY A 83 9.18 1.19 3.88
N HIS A 84 7.86 1.28 3.97
CA HIS A 84 7.14 2.26 4.77
C HIS A 84 6.23 1.55 5.75
N LEU A 85 6.31 1.91 7.02
CA LEU A 85 5.48 1.37 8.07
C LEU A 85 4.81 2.49 8.84
N VAL A 86 3.54 2.33 9.10
CA VAL A 86 2.77 3.19 9.99
C VAL A 86 2.15 2.30 11.06
N TRP A 87 2.68 2.37 12.26
CA TRP A 87 2.23 1.54 13.37
C TRP A 87 1.61 2.37 14.46
N GLN A 88 0.49 1.92 14.99
CA GLN A 88 -0.02 2.43 16.25
C GLN A 88 0.75 1.76 17.39
N VAL A 89 1.35 2.58 18.26
CA VAL A 89 2.19 2.08 19.35
C VAL A 89 1.72 2.62 20.70
N GLU A 90 1.80 1.77 21.71
CA GLU A 90 1.63 2.14 23.11
C GLU A 90 2.99 2.24 23.81
N GLY A 91 3.04 3.05 24.89
CA GLY A 91 4.27 3.27 25.66
C GLY A 91 4.98 4.58 25.33
N ILE A 92 4.32 5.48 24.57
CA ILE A 92 4.81 6.85 24.27
C ILE A 92 3.89 7.86 24.96
N PRO A 93 4.08 8.15 26.26
CA PRO A 93 3.17 9.01 27.03
C PRO A 93 3.29 10.49 26.67
N ASP A 94 4.46 10.94 26.22
CA ASP A 94 4.75 12.34 25.99
C ASP A 94 5.70 12.58 24.80
N GLN A 95 5.84 13.84 24.39
CA GLN A 95 6.66 14.25 23.26
C GLN A 95 8.17 14.05 23.49
N ARG A 96 8.63 14.06 24.74
CA ARG A 96 10.03 13.78 25.06
C ARG A 96 10.37 12.32 24.77
N ARG A 97 9.48 11.41 25.19
CA ARG A 97 9.61 9.97 24.89
C ARG A 97 9.51 9.72 23.39
N ALA A 98 8.59 10.38 22.69
CA ALA A 98 8.45 10.29 21.25
C ALA A 98 9.75 10.66 20.52
N ARG A 99 10.37 11.77 20.87
CA ARG A 99 11.67 12.19 20.29
C ARG A 99 12.78 11.18 20.58
N ALA A 100 12.83 10.62 21.80
CA ALA A 100 13.84 9.62 22.15
C ALA A 100 13.65 8.33 21.34
N VAL A 101 12.42 7.85 21.15
CA VAL A 101 12.07 6.69 20.32
C VAL A 101 12.48 6.96 18.86
N SER A 102 12.08 8.09 18.29
CA SER A 102 12.47 8.48 16.93
C SER A 102 13.99 8.51 16.73
N ALA A 103 14.73 9.08 17.68
CA ALA A 103 16.19 9.14 17.62
C ALA A 103 16.83 7.76 17.72
N GLN A 104 16.30 6.89 18.58
CA GLN A 104 16.81 5.53 18.75
C GLN A 104 16.53 4.67 17.50
N LEU A 105 15.34 4.77 16.91
CA LEU A 105 15.02 4.08 15.67
C LEU A 105 15.90 4.54 14.51
N ARG A 106 16.13 5.85 14.36
CA ARG A 106 17.04 6.40 13.34
C ARG A 106 18.49 5.98 13.50
N SER A 107 18.89 5.53 14.68
CA SER A 107 20.24 4.98 14.90
C SER A 107 20.40 3.52 14.46
N LEU A 108 19.31 2.84 14.11
CA LEU A 108 19.37 1.46 13.63
C LEU A 108 19.86 1.42 12.17
N PRO A 109 20.70 0.42 11.81
CA PRO A 109 21.11 0.24 10.43
C PRO A 109 19.90 0.03 9.52
N GLY A 110 19.88 0.72 8.38
CA GLY A 110 18.81 0.60 7.40
C GLY A 110 17.58 1.46 7.66
N VAL A 111 17.44 2.09 8.83
CA VAL A 111 16.38 3.06 9.07
C VAL A 111 16.77 4.40 8.44
N VAL A 112 15.95 4.86 7.52
CA VAL A 112 16.14 6.13 6.80
C VAL A 112 15.51 7.28 7.56
N GLU A 113 14.25 7.08 7.98
CA GLU A 113 13.49 8.05 8.73
C GLU A 113 12.62 7.33 9.77
N ALA A 114 12.44 7.97 10.92
CA ALA A 114 11.50 7.51 11.94
C ALA A 114 10.93 8.72 12.68
N GLU A 115 9.60 8.76 12.74
CA GLU A 115 8.84 9.79 13.44
C GLU A 115 7.80 9.15 14.35
N ALA A 116 7.95 9.37 15.65
CA ALA A 116 7.00 8.98 16.67
C ALA A 116 6.26 10.19 17.22
N ASN A 117 4.99 10.06 17.44
CA ASN A 117 4.15 11.06 18.06
C ASN A 117 3.61 10.57 19.41
N ALA A 118 3.46 11.47 20.37
CA ALA A 118 2.84 11.14 21.65
C ALA A 118 1.37 10.75 21.42
N LYS A 119 1.00 9.51 21.80
CA LYS A 119 -0.35 8.93 21.60
C LYS A 119 -0.79 8.86 20.13
N GLY A 120 0.16 8.88 19.21
CA GLY A 120 -0.11 8.84 17.78
C GLY A 120 0.63 7.72 17.05
N PRO A 121 0.55 7.70 15.71
CA PRO A 121 1.25 6.72 14.91
C PRO A 121 2.76 6.91 14.97
N LEU A 122 3.46 5.80 14.89
CA LEU A 122 4.89 5.71 14.61
C LEU A 122 5.08 5.43 13.13
N ARG A 123 5.80 6.29 12.44
CA ARG A 123 6.15 6.15 11.02
C ARG A 123 7.60 5.78 10.89
N ILE A 124 7.92 4.82 10.03
CA ILE A 124 9.28 4.36 9.78
C ILE A 124 9.47 4.17 8.28
N GLU A 125 10.50 4.80 7.73
CA GLU A 125 11.04 4.48 6.40
C GLU A 125 12.37 3.73 6.55
N PHE A 126 12.54 2.64 5.82
CA PHE A 126 13.73 1.80 5.94
C PHE A 126 14.17 1.20 4.61
N ASP A 127 15.47 0.95 4.45
CA ASP A 127 16.04 0.22 3.31
C ASP A 127 15.85 -1.29 3.52
N ARG A 128 15.02 -1.92 2.70
CA ARG A 128 14.71 -3.36 2.72
C ARG A 128 15.94 -4.25 2.53
N ARG A 129 17.05 -3.72 2.00
CA ARG A 129 18.32 -4.43 1.85
C ARG A 129 19.13 -4.51 3.15
N GLN A 130 18.85 -3.65 4.13
CA GLN A 130 19.61 -3.53 5.36
C GLN A 130 18.83 -3.94 6.60
N THR A 131 17.51 -3.78 6.57
CA THR A 131 16.64 -4.14 7.69
C THR A 131 15.28 -4.61 7.18
N ASP A 132 14.54 -5.27 8.05
CA ASP A 132 13.21 -5.78 7.78
C ASP A 132 12.22 -5.41 8.90
N GLU A 133 10.95 -5.65 8.64
CA GLU A 133 9.88 -5.37 9.58
C GLU A 133 10.04 -6.10 10.92
N ASN A 134 10.50 -7.37 10.89
CA ASN A 134 10.68 -8.17 12.11
C ASN A 134 11.79 -7.59 12.99
N THR A 135 12.88 -7.15 12.38
CA THR A 135 13.98 -6.47 13.08
C THR A 135 13.50 -5.18 13.75
N LEU A 136 12.68 -4.38 13.05
CA LEU A 136 12.11 -3.16 13.59
C LEU A 136 11.11 -3.46 14.72
N ARG A 137 10.28 -4.49 14.58
CA ARG A 137 9.35 -4.96 15.61
C ARG A 137 10.07 -5.40 16.89
N ASN A 138 11.14 -6.16 16.74
CA ASN A 138 11.99 -6.54 17.88
C ASN A 138 12.64 -5.34 18.55
N ALA A 139 13.09 -4.36 17.77
CA ALA A 139 13.64 -3.12 18.32
C ALA A 139 12.61 -2.34 19.17
N LEU A 140 11.34 -2.28 18.74
CA LEU A 140 10.27 -1.65 19.52
C LEU A 140 10.01 -2.40 20.83
N GLN A 141 9.99 -3.72 20.80
CA GLN A 141 9.86 -4.55 22.03
C GLN A 141 11.00 -4.28 23.02
N ASN A 142 12.24 -4.16 22.53
CA ASN A 142 13.39 -3.80 23.36
C ASN A 142 13.28 -2.41 23.98
N MET A 143 12.56 -1.49 23.31
CA MET A 143 12.23 -0.17 23.83
C MET A 143 11.00 -0.17 24.77
N ARG A 144 10.43 -1.34 25.04
CA ARG A 144 9.18 -1.53 25.82
C ARG A 144 7.99 -0.81 25.20
N LEU A 145 7.91 -0.84 23.87
CA LEU A 145 6.75 -0.37 23.12
C LEU A 145 5.97 -1.58 22.63
N SER A 146 4.66 -1.53 22.73
CA SER A 146 3.75 -2.54 22.20
C SER A 146 3.04 -2.00 20.97
N LEU A 147 2.93 -2.84 19.94
CA LEU A 147 2.11 -2.53 18.78
C LEU A 147 0.64 -2.75 19.17
N VAL A 148 -0.19 -1.76 18.91
CA VAL A 148 -1.64 -1.94 18.90
C VAL A 148 -1.96 -2.74 17.64
N GLN A 149 -2.40 -3.99 17.80
CA GLN A 149 -2.86 -4.78 16.67
C GLN A 149 -4.20 -4.19 16.18
N ASP A 150 -4.12 -3.30 15.20
CA ASP A 150 -5.26 -3.08 14.33
C ASP A 150 -5.40 -4.33 13.45
N GLU A 151 -6.50 -5.06 13.61
CA GLU A 151 -6.85 -6.21 12.75
C GLU A 151 -7.15 -5.82 11.28
N SER A 152 -6.69 -4.65 10.85
CA SER A 152 -6.89 -4.08 9.51
C SER A 152 -5.56 -3.89 8.79
N GLY A 153 -4.79 -4.97 8.61
CA GLY A 153 -3.63 -4.96 7.70
C GLY A 153 -4.07 -5.10 6.25
N PRO A 154 -3.47 -4.36 5.28
CA PRO A 154 -3.66 -4.68 3.89
C PRO A 154 -3.07 -6.06 3.59
N HIS A 155 -3.88 -6.94 3.03
CA HIS A 155 -3.46 -8.24 2.50
C HIS A 155 -2.40 -8.01 1.40
N GLU A 156 -1.14 -8.32 1.67
CA GLU A 156 -0.20 -8.68 0.63
C GLU A 156 -0.60 -10.07 0.06
N PRO A 157 -0.70 -10.24 -1.24
CA PRO A 157 -0.89 -11.56 -1.85
C PRO A 157 0.46 -12.28 -1.95
N THR A 158 1.04 -12.72 -0.84
CA THR A 158 2.09 -13.72 -0.89
C THR A 158 1.43 -15.08 -0.81
N GLY A 159 1.43 -15.78 -1.96
CA GLY A 159 1.03 -17.18 -2.01
C GLY A 159 2.01 -18.05 -1.24
N GLU A 160 1.69 -18.33 0.01
CA GLU A 160 2.14 -19.51 0.74
C GLU A 160 1.02 -19.90 1.70
N ALA A 161 0.59 -21.16 1.55
CA ALA A 161 -0.46 -21.76 2.32
C ALA A 161 -0.04 -21.88 3.80
N HIS A 162 -0.54 -20.99 4.64
CA HIS A 162 -0.58 -21.21 6.07
C HIS A 162 -2.04 -21.31 6.52
N ASP A 163 -2.39 -22.51 6.97
CA ASP A 163 -3.61 -22.83 7.68
C ASP A 163 -3.76 -21.91 8.91
N HIS A 164 -4.60 -20.91 8.79
CA HIS A 164 -5.11 -20.17 9.94
C HIS A 164 -6.57 -20.57 10.18
N GLU A 165 -6.75 -21.41 11.17
CA GLU A 165 -8.04 -21.70 11.77
C GLU A 165 -8.65 -20.41 12.33
N HIS A 166 -9.42 -19.71 11.52
CA HIS A 166 -10.36 -18.72 12.02
C HIS A 166 -11.67 -19.40 12.32
N GLY A 167 -11.90 -19.66 13.60
CA GLY A 167 -13.15 -20.18 14.13
C GLY A 167 -14.31 -19.18 13.98
N GLY A 168 -14.81 -19.05 12.77
CA GLY A 168 -16.13 -18.51 12.49
C GLY A 168 -17.08 -19.67 12.20
N ILE A 169 -18.36 -19.57 12.59
CA ILE A 169 -19.42 -20.59 12.40
C ILE A 169 -19.58 -21.02 10.94
N PHE A 170 -18.88 -20.38 10.01
CA PHE A 170 -18.83 -20.65 8.56
C PHE A 170 -17.38 -20.67 8.07
N GLY A 171 -16.56 -21.58 8.59
CA GLY A 171 -15.17 -21.78 8.13
C GLY A 171 -15.08 -22.36 6.70
N ALA A 172 -13.88 -22.80 6.28
CA ALA A 172 -13.45 -23.22 4.94
C ALA A 172 -14.39 -24.15 4.12
N GLN A 173 -15.48 -24.62 4.71
CA GLN A 173 -16.51 -25.42 4.03
C GLN A 173 -17.61 -24.58 3.37
N THR A 174 -17.62 -23.25 3.55
CA THR A 174 -18.68 -22.38 3.02
C THR A 174 -18.68 -22.35 1.50
N GLU A 175 -17.51 -22.35 0.88
CA GLU A 175 -17.40 -22.39 -0.59
C GLU A 175 -17.92 -23.71 -1.16
N LEU A 176 -17.57 -24.84 -0.53
CA LEU A 176 -18.08 -26.14 -0.91
C LEU A 176 -19.60 -26.25 -0.72
N PHE A 177 -20.12 -25.65 0.34
CA PHE A 177 -21.56 -25.63 0.60
C PHE A 177 -22.33 -24.81 -0.44
N PHE A 178 -21.82 -23.64 -0.83
CA PHE A 178 -22.44 -22.84 -1.89
C PHE A 178 -22.35 -23.50 -3.26
N VAL A 179 -21.24 -24.13 -3.60
CA VAL A 179 -21.10 -24.88 -4.85
C VAL A 179 -22.07 -26.07 -4.87
N ALA A 180 -22.19 -26.83 -3.79
CA ALA A 180 -23.13 -27.93 -3.67
C ALA A 180 -24.58 -27.46 -3.74
N LEU A 181 -24.92 -26.36 -3.11
CA LEU A 181 -26.28 -25.77 -3.14
C LEU A 181 -26.64 -25.30 -4.54
N CYS A 182 -25.73 -24.59 -5.23
CA CYS A 182 -25.97 -24.18 -6.62
C CYS A 182 -26.09 -25.38 -7.55
N GLY A 183 -25.27 -26.40 -7.37
CA GLY A 183 -25.37 -27.65 -8.14
C GLY A 183 -26.70 -28.38 -7.92
N ALA A 184 -27.18 -28.46 -6.68
CA ALA A 184 -28.46 -29.06 -6.32
C ALA A 184 -29.65 -28.29 -6.95
N LEU A 185 -29.62 -26.95 -6.90
CA LEU A 185 -30.66 -26.11 -7.52
C LEU A 185 -30.72 -26.28 -9.03
N LEU A 186 -29.58 -26.39 -9.71
CA LEU A 186 -29.51 -26.63 -11.13
C LEU A 186 -30.07 -28.05 -11.50
N LEU A 187 -29.73 -29.06 -10.70
CA LEU A 187 -30.26 -30.41 -10.88
C LEU A 187 -31.78 -30.46 -10.68
N ILE A 188 -32.30 -29.79 -9.65
CA ILE A 188 -33.73 -29.67 -9.39
C ILE A 188 -34.43 -28.97 -10.58
N GLY A 189 -33.85 -27.83 -11.04
CA GLY A 189 -34.40 -27.09 -12.18
C GLY A 189 -34.42 -27.90 -13.48
N TRP A 190 -33.46 -28.80 -13.68
CA TRP A 190 -33.41 -29.69 -14.84
C TRP A 190 -34.37 -30.91 -14.72
N LEU A 191 -34.56 -31.41 -13.49
CA LEU A 191 -35.46 -32.55 -13.23
C LEU A 191 -36.95 -32.17 -13.19
N LEU A 192 -37.28 -30.97 -12.66
CA LEU A 192 -38.66 -30.51 -12.54
C LEU A 192 -39.49 -30.60 -13.82
N PRO A 193 -39.00 -30.19 -15.01
CA PRO A 193 -39.76 -30.33 -16.24
C PRO A 193 -40.02 -31.78 -16.68
N LYS A 194 -39.23 -32.75 -16.18
CA LYS A 194 -39.39 -34.18 -16.51
C LYS A 194 -40.41 -34.90 -15.63
N PHE A 195 -40.62 -34.41 -14.41
CA PHE A 195 -41.53 -35.07 -13.44
C PHE A 195 -42.84 -34.30 -13.18
N VAL A 196 -42.83 -32.98 -13.46
CA VAL A 196 -44.07 -32.19 -13.37
C VAL A 196 -44.62 -32.07 -14.79
N ALA A 197 -45.70 -32.76 -15.09
CA ALA A 197 -46.46 -32.56 -16.32
C ALA A 197 -46.94 -31.09 -16.36
N THR A 198 -46.27 -30.27 -17.17
CA THR A 198 -46.63 -28.85 -17.32
C THR A 198 -48.02 -28.77 -17.98
N PRO A 199 -48.98 -28.08 -17.38
CA PRO A 199 -50.29 -27.90 -18.03
C PRO A 199 -50.08 -27.09 -19.32
N PRO A 200 -50.92 -27.33 -20.38
CA PRO A 200 -50.72 -26.84 -21.74
C PRO A 200 -50.79 -25.31 -21.92
N TRP A 201 -51.00 -24.56 -20.84
CA TRP A 201 -51.00 -23.08 -20.83
C TRP A 201 -49.69 -22.42 -20.31
N ALA A 202 -48.71 -23.21 -19.88
CA ALA A 202 -47.45 -22.71 -19.29
C ALA A 202 -46.39 -22.17 -20.28
N PRO A 203 -46.46 -22.36 -21.62
CA PRO A 203 -45.41 -21.82 -22.52
C PRO A 203 -45.55 -20.35 -22.91
N LEU A 204 -46.37 -19.55 -22.23
CA LEU A 204 -46.62 -18.15 -22.60
C LEU A 204 -45.83 -17.11 -21.78
N PHE A 205 -44.86 -17.59 -20.95
CA PHE A 205 -43.99 -16.70 -20.15
C PHE A 205 -42.50 -17.07 -20.32
N VAL A 206 -42.02 -16.99 -21.58
CA VAL A 206 -40.56 -16.87 -21.86
C VAL A 206 -40.35 -15.67 -22.76
#